data_bcdd640769b4b23b7dd9800e099652a5
#
_entry.id   bcdd640769b4b23b7dd9800e099652a5
#
_cell.length_a   1.000
_cell.length_b   1.000
_cell.length_c   1.000
_cell.angle_alpha   90.00
_cell.angle_beta   90.00
_cell.angle_gamma   90.00
#
_symmetry.space_group_name_H-M   'P 1'
#
loop_
_entity.id
_entity.type
_entity.pdbx_description
1 polymer ?
#
loop_
_entity_poly.entity_id
_entity_poly.type
_entity_poly.pdbx_seq_one_letter_code
_entity_poly.pdbx_strand_id
1 'polypeptide(L)'
;MNSQVKFFSGRYSTPIAKEIVSSFGVKLNSSSVVNFSDGEFEPSFDETVRGAHVFLIQSTPPPSDNLMELLLMIDAAKRASAYKIIAVIPYFGYARQDKKGKPRVPIGAKLTANLLTAAGVDRVMTMDLHADQIQGFFEVPVDHLYASTLF
;
A
#
# COMPACT_ATOMS: atom_id res chain seq x y z
N MET A 1 -13.12 17.34 15.97
CA MET A 1 -11.78 16.86 16.32
C MET A 1 -10.93 16.74 15.07
N ASN A 2 -9.76 17.34 15.09
CA ASN A 2 -8.85 17.23 13.96
C ASN A 2 -8.11 15.89 14.04
N SER A 3 -8.43 14.99 13.10
CA SER A 3 -7.70 13.73 12.99
C SER A 3 -6.28 14.02 12.51
N GLN A 4 -5.30 13.44 13.16
CA GLN A 4 -3.92 13.53 12.72
C GLN A 4 -3.75 12.76 11.42
N VAL A 5 -2.84 13.23 10.58
CA VAL A 5 -2.43 12.53 9.35
C VAL A 5 -1.00 12.02 9.57
N LYS A 6 -0.78 10.74 9.34
CA LYS A 6 0.54 10.12 9.52
C LYS A 6 0.94 9.37 8.27
N PHE A 7 2.22 9.49 7.91
CA PHE A 7 2.78 8.87 6.71
C PHE A 7 3.88 7.89 7.11
N PHE A 8 3.74 6.65 6.69
CA PHE A 8 4.76 5.62 6.90
C PHE A 8 5.14 5.01 5.56
N SER A 9 6.34 4.48 5.48
CA SER A 9 6.86 3.83 4.27
C SER A 9 7.20 2.37 4.55
N GLY A 10 6.89 1.51 3.58
CA GLY A 10 7.55 0.21 3.51
C GLY A 10 9.02 0.41 3.13
N ARG A 11 9.85 -0.58 3.43
CA ARG A 11 11.31 -0.47 3.23
C ARG A 11 11.70 -0.25 1.78
N TYR A 12 10.99 -0.88 0.84
CA TYR A 12 11.28 -0.74 -0.58
C TYR A 12 11.12 0.70 -1.06
N SER A 13 10.12 1.41 -0.54
CA SER A 13 9.69 2.71 -1.07
C SER A 13 10.15 3.90 -0.25
N THR A 14 11.06 3.72 0.70
CA THR A 14 11.52 4.81 1.56
C THR A 14 12.00 6.05 0.77
N PRO A 15 12.80 5.92 -0.30
CA PRO A 15 13.24 7.10 -1.04
C PRO A 15 12.09 7.92 -1.64
N ILE A 16 11.16 7.27 -2.34
CA ILE A 16 10.02 7.99 -2.94
C ILE A 16 9.07 8.52 -1.87
N ALA A 17 8.91 7.78 -0.78
CA ALA A 17 8.05 8.22 0.32
C ALA A 17 8.58 9.52 0.96
N LYS A 18 9.90 9.62 1.13
CA LYS A 18 10.52 10.83 1.65
C LYS A 18 10.27 12.03 0.73
N GLU A 19 10.33 11.82 -0.58
CA GLU A 19 10.05 12.89 -1.55
C GLU A 19 8.59 13.30 -1.50
N ILE A 20 7.68 12.34 -1.40
CA ILE A 20 6.23 12.61 -1.34
C ILE A 20 5.91 13.47 -0.11
N VAL A 21 6.36 13.06 1.07
CA VAL A 21 6.03 13.80 2.30
C VAL A 21 6.73 15.16 2.34
N SER A 22 7.92 15.27 1.77
CA SER A 22 8.65 16.53 1.67
C SER A 22 7.86 17.57 0.90
N SER A 23 7.15 17.16 -0.17
CA SER A 23 6.32 18.06 -0.96
C SER A 23 5.12 18.61 -0.17
N PHE A 24 4.72 17.92 0.90
CA PHE A 24 3.69 18.39 1.82
C PHE A 24 4.26 19.14 3.01
N GLY A 25 5.59 19.29 3.08
CA GLY A 25 6.24 19.99 4.18
C GLY A 25 6.29 19.21 5.49
N VAL A 26 6.18 17.88 5.43
CA VAL A 26 6.22 17.02 6.61
C VAL A 26 7.28 15.95 6.45
N LYS A 27 7.57 15.22 7.52
CA LYS A 27 8.52 14.12 7.52
C LYS A 27 7.77 12.80 7.66
N LEU A 28 8.41 11.72 7.22
CA LEU A 28 7.89 10.38 7.48
C LEU A 28 7.83 10.13 8.98
N ASN A 29 6.72 9.54 9.41
CA ASN A 29 6.59 9.02 10.77
C ASN A 29 7.42 7.75 10.90
N SER A 30 7.80 7.42 12.13
CA SER A 30 8.76 6.34 12.39
C SER A 30 8.08 4.99 12.47
N SER A 31 8.62 4.04 11.72
CA SER A 31 8.22 2.64 11.77
C SER A 31 9.48 1.77 11.77
N SER A 32 9.35 0.53 12.22
CA SER A 32 10.46 -0.41 12.36
C SER A 32 10.06 -1.77 11.81
N VAL A 33 11.06 -2.55 11.40
CA VAL A 33 10.82 -3.92 10.95
C VAL A 33 11.81 -4.84 11.65
N VAL A 34 11.28 -5.86 12.33
CA VAL A 34 12.10 -6.92 12.90
C VAL A 34 12.21 -8.03 11.85
N ASN A 35 13.43 -8.47 11.58
CA ASN A 35 13.69 -9.57 10.65
C ASN A 35 14.04 -10.82 11.45
N PHE A 36 13.39 -11.93 11.12
CA PHE A 36 13.65 -13.22 11.76
C PHE A 36 14.64 -14.02 10.92
N SER A 37 15.32 -14.97 11.56
CA SER A 37 16.38 -15.75 10.88
C SER A 37 15.87 -16.63 9.75
N ASP A 38 14.59 -16.97 9.74
CA ASP A 38 13.97 -17.77 8.65
C ASP A 38 13.55 -16.94 7.45
N GLY A 39 13.70 -15.60 7.53
CA GLY A 39 13.29 -14.69 6.45
C GLY A 39 11.95 -14.02 6.68
N GLU A 40 11.21 -14.39 7.72
CA GLU A 40 9.99 -13.67 8.09
C GLU A 40 10.35 -12.31 8.65
N PHE A 41 9.39 -11.39 8.63
CA PHE A 41 9.60 -10.04 9.15
C PHE A 41 8.30 -9.51 9.75
N GLU A 42 8.45 -8.57 10.68
CA GLU A 42 7.33 -8.00 11.41
C GLU A 42 7.47 -6.48 11.45
N PRO A 43 6.65 -5.75 10.67
CA PRO A 43 6.64 -4.30 10.77
C PRO A 43 5.85 -3.83 11.97
N SER A 44 6.23 -2.66 12.49
CA SER A 44 5.52 -2.02 13.59
C SER A 44 5.64 -0.52 13.48
N PHE A 45 4.68 0.19 14.07
CA PHE A 45 4.74 1.65 14.15
C PHE A 45 5.39 2.03 15.49
N ASP A 46 6.33 2.98 15.43
CA ASP A 46 7.06 3.42 16.63
C ASP A 46 6.30 4.49 17.41
N GLU A 47 5.11 4.84 16.97
CA GLU A 47 4.24 5.84 17.60
C GLU A 47 2.78 5.42 17.45
N THR A 48 1.89 6.03 18.23
CA THR A 48 0.47 5.71 18.15
C THR A 48 -0.11 6.13 16.80
N VAL A 49 -0.96 5.27 16.24
CA VAL A 49 -1.75 5.59 15.05
C VAL A 49 -3.25 5.64 15.37
N ARG A 50 -3.61 5.54 16.64
CA ARG A 50 -5.01 5.53 17.07
C ARG A 50 -5.71 6.80 16.61
N GLY A 51 -6.83 6.62 15.92
CA GLY A 51 -7.64 7.72 15.43
C GLY A 51 -7.04 8.52 14.28
N ALA A 52 -5.89 8.12 13.76
CA ALA A 52 -5.19 8.85 12.69
C ALA A 52 -5.64 8.40 11.31
N HIS A 53 -5.51 9.30 10.33
CA HIS A 53 -5.51 8.93 8.92
C HIS A 53 -4.09 8.46 8.60
N VAL A 54 -3.94 7.18 8.29
CA VAL A 54 -2.64 6.56 8.08
C VAL A 54 -2.42 6.29 6.60
N PHE A 55 -1.40 6.92 6.03
CA PHE A 55 -0.95 6.69 4.66
C PHE A 55 0.24 5.74 4.70
N LEU A 56 0.12 4.62 4.00
CA LEU A 56 1.17 3.61 3.91
C LEU A 56 1.68 3.60 2.48
N ILE A 57 2.92 4.02 2.29
CA ILE A 57 3.53 4.18 0.96
C ILE A 57 4.43 2.99 0.69
N GLN A 58 4.03 2.15 -0.28
CA GLN A 58 4.82 0.98 -0.66
C GLN A 58 4.44 0.51 -2.05
N SER A 59 5.39 0.55 -2.97
CA SER A 59 5.27 -0.14 -4.25
C SER A 59 5.40 -1.65 -4.03
N THR A 60 4.78 -2.44 -4.88
CA THR A 60 4.72 -3.89 -4.69
C THR A 60 5.32 -4.69 -5.87
N PRO A 61 6.50 -4.28 -6.40
CA PRO A 61 7.20 -5.12 -7.38
C PRO A 61 7.79 -6.35 -6.70
N PRO A 62 8.22 -7.36 -7.46
CA PRO A 62 8.95 -8.47 -6.86
C PRO A 62 10.19 -8.00 -6.09
N PRO A 63 10.60 -8.70 -5.02
CA PRO A 63 10.01 -9.92 -4.49
C PRO A 63 8.67 -9.68 -3.78
N SER A 64 7.89 -10.75 -3.63
CA SER A 64 6.56 -10.67 -3.02
C SER A 64 6.58 -10.15 -1.58
N ASP A 65 7.75 -10.11 -0.96
CA ASP A 65 7.93 -9.52 0.37
C ASP A 65 7.46 -8.07 0.40
N ASN A 66 7.59 -7.34 -0.70
CA ASN A 66 7.14 -5.95 -0.77
C ASN A 66 5.62 -5.85 -0.59
N LEU A 67 4.87 -6.75 -1.22
CA LEU A 67 3.42 -6.83 -1.03
C LEU A 67 3.09 -7.31 0.39
N MET A 68 3.78 -8.34 0.86
CA MET A 68 3.52 -8.87 2.20
C MET A 68 3.78 -7.85 3.29
N GLU A 69 4.83 -7.05 3.14
CA GLU A 69 5.12 -5.99 4.09
C GLU A 69 3.98 -4.96 4.15
N LEU A 70 3.46 -4.57 2.99
CA LEU A 70 2.31 -3.64 2.94
C LEU A 70 1.08 -4.24 3.62
N LEU A 71 0.78 -5.52 3.35
CA LEU A 71 -0.36 -6.19 3.97
C LEU A 71 -0.23 -6.24 5.50
N LEU A 72 0.97 -6.54 5.99
CA LEU A 72 1.24 -6.58 7.43
C LEU A 72 1.11 -5.19 8.06
N MET A 73 1.57 -4.16 7.37
CA MET A 73 1.43 -2.78 7.85
C MET A 73 -0.04 -2.37 7.93
N ILE A 74 -0.85 -2.73 6.93
CA ILE A 74 -2.29 -2.43 6.94
C ILE A 74 -2.95 -3.12 8.13
N ASP A 75 -2.64 -4.40 8.34
CA ASP A 75 -3.20 -5.16 9.46
C ASP A 75 -2.80 -4.54 10.80
N ALA A 76 -1.53 -4.15 10.95
CA ALA A 76 -1.04 -3.51 12.17
C ALA A 76 -1.76 -2.19 12.44
N ALA A 77 -1.98 -1.37 11.41
CA ALA A 77 -2.69 -0.10 11.55
C ALA A 77 -4.15 -0.31 11.97
N LYS A 78 -4.80 -1.32 11.38
CA LYS A 78 -6.17 -1.66 11.73
C LYS A 78 -6.29 -2.10 13.18
N ARG A 79 -5.41 -2.99 13.62
CA ARG A 79 -5.40 -3.48 15.00
C ARG A 79 -5.05 -2.38 16.00
N ALA A 80 -4.28 -1.37 15.58
CA ALA A 80 -3.92 -0.23 16.40
C ALA A 80 -4.98 0.88 16.38
N SER A 81 -6.15 0.63 15.80
CA SER A 81 -7.30 1.53 15.77
C SER A 81 -7.08 2.81 14.98
N ALA A 82 -6.36 2.73 13.85
CA ALA A 82 -6.30 3.84 12.90
C ALA A 82 -7.71 4.17 12.42
N TYR A 83 -7.98 5.46 12.18
CA TYR A 83 -9.31 5.88 11.72
C TYR A 83 -9.54 5.52 10.26
N LYS A 84 -8.57 5.82 9.39
CA LYS A 84 -8.59 5.45 7.97
C LYS A 84 -7.21 4.97 7.56
N ILE A 85 -7.16 3.98 6.71
CA ILE A 85 -5.91 3.41 6.20
C ILE A 85 -5.91 3.56 4.68
N ILE A 86 -4.98 4.33 4.17
CA ILE A 86 -4.83 4.60 2.74
C ILE A 86 -3.51 3.98 2.27
N ALA A 87 -3.59 3.02 1.34
CA ALA A 87 -2.40 2.45 0.73
C ALA A 87 -2.02 3.26 -0.49
N VAL A 88 -0.82 3.81 -0.49
CA VAL A 88 -0.26 4.54 -1.62
C VAL A 88 0.73 3.61 -2.31
N ILE A 89 0.37 3.11 -3.49
CA ILE A 89 1.09 2.08 -4.21
C ILE A 89 1.55 2.64 -5.56
N PRO A 90 2.72 3.32 -5.60
CA PRO A 90 3.18 3.92 -6.87
C PRO A 90 3.33 2.89 -7.99
N TYR A 91 3.83 1.71 -7.70
CA TYR A 91 3.88 0.59 -8.64
C TYR A 91 3.07 -0.57 -8.08
N PHE A 92 2.01 -0.94 -8.80
CA PHE A 92 1.10 -2.03 -8.40
C PHE A 92 1.57 -3.33 -9.06
N GLY A 93 2.17 -4.21 -8.27
CA GLY A 93 2.66 -5.49 -8.76
C GLY A 93 1.52 -6.43 -9.13
N TYR A 94 1.81 -7.36 -10.05
CA TYR A 94 0.87 -8.35 -10.57
C TYR A 94 -0.27 -7.74 -11.43
N ALA A 95 -0.18 -6.47 -11.76
CA ALA A 95 -1.21 -5.80 -12.56
C ALA A 95 -1.35 -6.37 -13.97
N ARG A 96 -0.30 -7.00 -14.51
CA ARG A 96 -0.36 -7.65 -15.82
C ARG A 96 -1.31 -8.84 -15.84
N GLN A 97 -1.57 -9.44 -14.66
CA GLN A 97 -2.45 -10.60 -14.53
C GLN A 97 -3.88 -10.11 -14.27
N ASP A 98 -4.41 -9.31 -15.19
CA ASP A 98 -5.72 -8.69 -15.05
C ASP A 98 -6.85 -9.49 -15.72
N LYS A 99 -6.50 -10.50 -16.49
CA LYS A 99 -7.46 -11.38 -17.17
C LYS A 99 -6.80 -12.73 -17.47
N LYS A 100 -7.64 -13.72 -17.76
CA LYS A 100 -7.15 -15.05 -18.14
C LYS A 100 -6.82 -15.06 -19.63
N GLY A 101 -5.53 -15.12 -19.96
CA GLY A 101 -5.06 -15.25 -21.33
C GLY A 101 -5.06 -16.70 -21.84
N LYS A 102 -5.19 -17.67 -20.93
CA LYS A 102 -5.23 -19.11 -21.26
C LYS A 102 -5.92 -19.86 -20.10
N PRO A 103 -6.28 -21.15 -20.30
CA PRO A 103 -6.90 -21.94 -19.22
C PRO A 103 -5.95 -22.14 -18.03
N ARG A 104 -6.54 -22.29 -16.87
CA ARG A 104 -5.86 -22.70 -15.62
C ARG A 104 -4.78 -21.72 -15.14
N VAL A 105 -4.99 -20.42 -15.33
CA VAL A 105 -4.10 -19.37 -14.81
C VAL A 105 -4.84 -18.52 -13.80
N PRO A 106 -4.12 -17.81 -12.91
CA PRO A 106 -4.75 -16.91 -11.94
C PRO A 106 -5.14 -15.58 -12.60
N ILE A 107 -5.91 -14.80 -11.86
CA ILE A 107 -6.07 -13.37 -12.09
C ILE A 107 -5.40 -12.67 -10.92
N GLY A 108 -4.09 -12.52 -10.99
CA GLY A 108 -3.27 -12.03 -9.88
C GLY A 108 -3.62 -10.63 -9.42
N ALA A 109 -4.04 -9.75 -10.36
CA ALA A 109 -4.45 -8.40 -10.01
C ALA A 109 -5.71 -8.42 -9.12
N LYS A 110 -6.68 -9.29 -9.41
CA LYS A 110 -7.87 -9.44 -8.58
C LYS A 110 -7.53 -10.03 -7.21
N LEU A 111 -6.66 -11.03 -7.19
CA LEU A 111 -6.21 -11.62 -5.93
C LEU A 111 -5.54 -10.57 -5.05
N THR A 112 -4.65 -9.76 -5.62
CA THR A 112 -3.96 -8.71 -4.88
C THR A 112 -4.95 -7.68 -4.32
N ALA A 113 -5.93 -7.27 -5.14
CA ALA A 113 -6.98 -6.35 -4.68
C ALA A 113 -7.76 -6.94 -3.50
N ASN A 114 -8.09 -8.23 -3.59
CA ASN A 114 -8.81 -8.91 -2.51
C ASN A 114 -7.99 -8.99 -1.23
N LEU A 115 -6.69 -9.24 -1.34
CA LEU A 115 -5.80 -9.30 -0.18
C LEU A 115 -5.70 -7.94 0.53
N LEU A 116 -5.57 -6.87 -0.24
CA LEU A 116 -5.51 -5.52 0.32
C LEU A 116 -6.81 -5.17 1.06
N THR A 117 -7.95 -5.50 0.46
CA THR A 117 -9.25 -5.30 1.09
C THR A 117 -9.39 -6.13 2.37
N ALA A 118 -9.00 -7.40 2.32
CA ALA A 118 -9.08 -8.30 3.47
C ALA A 118 -8.18 -7.83 4.62
N ALA A 119 -7.01 -7.26 4.30
CA ALA A 119 -6.11 -6.73 5.33
C ALA A 119 -6.72 -5.53 6.06
N GLY A 120 -7.60 -4.79 5.40
CA GLY A 120 -8.33 -3.70 6.05
C GLY A 120 -8.10 -2.32 5.49
N VAL A 121 -7.57 -2.20 4.26
CA VAL A 121 -7.39 -0.90 3.63
C VAL A 121 -8.74 -0.24 3.37
N ASP A 122 -8.81 1.08 3.55
CA ASP A 122 -10.03 1.86 3.30
C ASP A 122 -10.00 2.55 1.93
N ARG A 123 -8.83 2.80 1.39
CA ARG A 123 -8.65 3.47 0.11
C ARG A 123 -7.28 3.11 -0.48
N VAL A 124 -7.22 3.04 -1.80
CA VAL A 124 -5.98 2.77 -2.53
C VAL A 124 -5.70 3.92 -3.48
N MET A 125 -4.47 4.42 -3.47
CA MET A 125 -3.97 5.37 -4.44
C MET A 125 -2.86 4.71 -5.23
N THR A 126 -2.95 4.71 -6.54
CA THR A 126 -1.94 4.07 -7.39
C THR A 126 -1.72 4.89 -8.65
N MET A 127 -0.69 4.56 -9.41
CA MET A 127 -0.31 5.29 -10.62
C MET A 127 -0.14 4.32 -11.78
N ASP A 128 -0.60 4.73 -12.96
CA ASP A 128 -0.36 4.04 -14.24
C ASP A 128 -0.61 2.52 -14.15
N LEU A 129 -1.82 2.14 -13.72
CA LEU A 129 -2.22 0.74 -13.75
C LEU A 129 -2.09 0.18 -15.17
N HIS A 130 -1.68 -1.09 -15.26
CA HIS A 130 -1.55 -1.79 -16.54
C HIS A 130 -2.85 -1.70 -17.37
N ALA A 131 -3.99 -1.74 -16.70
CA ALA A 131 -5.30 -1.57 -17.34
C ALA A 131 -6.23 -0.83 -16.38
N ASP A 132 -6.98 0.14 -16.90
CA ASP A 132 -7.86 0.98 -16.08
C ASP A 132 -8.95 0.16 -15.36
N GLN A 133 -9.41 -0.93 -15.96
CA GLN A 133 -10.45 -1.77 -15.38
C GLN A 133 -10.02 -2.45 -14.06
N ILE A 134 -8.72 -2.47 -13.73
CA ILE A 134 -8.23 -3.05 -12.47
C ILE A 134 -8.85 -2.34 -11.26
N GLN A 135 -9.15 -1.03 -11.37
CA GLN A 135 -9.81 -0.31 -10.26
C GLN A 135 -11.15 -0.96 -9.89
N GLY A 136 -11.83 -1.59 -10.83
CA GLY A 136 -13.09 -2.30 -10.57
C GLY A 136 -12.92 -3.59 -9.77
N PHE A 137 -11.69 -4.07 -9.57
CA PHE A 137 -11.41 -5.25 -8.76
C PHE A 137 -11.48 -4.97 -7.26
N PHE A 138 -11.42 -3.70 -6.87
CA PHE A 138 -11.42 -3.29 -5.48
C PHE A 138 -12.84 -3.04 -4.98
N GLU A 139 -13.07 -3.42 -3.72
CA GLU A 139 -14.32 -3.09 -3.02
C GLU A 139 -14.24 -1.74 -2.29
N VAL A 140 -13.08 -1.09 -2.37
CA VAL A 140 -12.82 0.22 -1.75
C VAL A 140 -12.55 1.25 -2.83
N PRO A 141 -12.68 2.56 -2.51
CA PRO A 141 -12.33 3.61 -3.48
C PRO A 141 -10.87 3.52 -3.93
N VAL A 142 -10.65 3.79 -5.21
CA VAL A 142 -9.32 3.80 -5.82
C VAL A 142 -9.10 5.14 -6.50
N ASP A 143 -8.00 5.79 -6.17
CA ASP A 143 -7.53 6.98 -6.88
C ASP A 143 -6.45 6.54 -7.87
N HIS A 144 -6.79 6.50 -9.14
CA HIS A 144 -5.87 6.08 -10.20
C HIS A 144 -5.27 7.33 -10.85
N LEU A 145 -3.99 7.56 -10.62
CA LEU A 145 -3.25 8.70 -11.14
C LEU A 145 -2.48 8.30 -12.39
N TYR A 146 -2.33 9.25 -13.30
CA TYR A 146 -1.61 9.02 -14.56
C TYR A 146 -0.37 9.90 -14.60
N ALA A 147 0.79 9.28 -14.81
CA ALA A 147 2.05 10.02 -14.91
C ALA A 147 2.04 10.97 -16.12
N SER A 148 1.30 10.63 -17.18
CA SER A 148 1.17 11.46 -18.38
C SER A 148 0.63 12.85 -18.10
N THR A 149 -0.11 13.04 -17.01
CA THR A 149 -0.64 14.36 -16.64
C THR A 149 0.40 15.25 -15.99
N LEU A 150 1.58 14.70 -15.66
CA LEU A 150 2.68 15.42 -15.00
C LEU A 150 3.67 16.02 -16.00
N PHE A 151 3.53 15.71 -17.28
CA PHE A 151 4.45 16.16 -18.35
C PHE A 151 3.77 17.05 -19.35
#